data_caf5955f7a90f3e77ee6d9e116a10cf0
#
_entry.id   caf5955f7a90f3e77ee6d9e116a10cf0
#
_cell.length_a   1.000
_cell.length_b   1.000
_cell.length_c   1.000
_cell.angle_alpha   90.00
_cell.angle_beta   90.00
_cell.angle_gamma   90.00
#
_symmetry.space_group_name_H-M   'P 1'
#
loop_
_entity.id
_entity.type
_entity.pdbx_description
1 polymer ?
#
loop_
_entity_poly.entity_id
_entity_poly.type
_entity_poly.pdbx_seq_one_letter_code
_entity_poly.pdbx_strand_id
1 'polypeptide(L)'
;ILATTACGSLRQEIGRGDFVILDQFIDFTRHRKITFYEEFESGAENAKHTSMADPFSEEIREKLIETAKELGLKIHEKGTVVTIEGPRFSTRAESNMFRIWGADVINMSVAPEAILANEAGIPYAAVAMSTDYDCWKTDEAPVEWHEILKVFEKNVENVKKLLLKTIPKIR
;
A
#
# COMPACT_ATOMS: atom_id res chain seq x y z
N ILE A 1 3.39 -8.80 -9.95
CA ILE A 1 3.59 -7.33 -9.90
C ILE A 1 4.26 -6.99 -8.59
N LEU A 2 5.27 -6.11 -8.66
CA LEU A 2 5.96 -5.58 -7.48
C LEU A 2 5.81 -4.05 -7.50
N ALA A 3 5.01 -3.54 -6.57
CA ALA A 3 4.64 -2.13 -6.51
C ALA A 3 5.31 -1.39 -5.36
N THR A 4 5.40 -0.07 -5.47
CA THR A 4 5.82 0.82 -4.40
C THR A 4 4.86 1.98 -4.26
N THR A 5 4.68 2.48 -3.04
CA THR A 5 3.85 3.64 -2.78
C THR A 5 4.41 4.49 -1.65
N ALA A 6 4.28 5.80 -1.77
CA ALA A 6 4.39 6.69 -0.63
C ALA A 6 3.10 6.60 0.20
N CYS A 7 3.20 6.70 1.50
CA CYS A 7 2.05 6.62 2.39
C CYS A 7 2.20 7.51 3.63
N GLY A 8 1.08 7.98 4.14
CA GLY A 8 0.99 8.54 5.48
C GLY A 8 0.85 7.42 6.52
N SER A 9 1.51 7.56 7.66
CA SER A 9 1.36 6.63 8.78
C SER A 9 0.13 6.94 9.60
N LEU A 10 -0.63 5.91 9.93
CA LEU A 10 -1.77 5.95 10.84
C LEU A 10 -1.42 5.39 12.23
N ARG A 11 -0.15 4.99 12.43
CA ARG A 11 0.36 4.39 13.67
C ARG A 11 1.60 5.13 14.18
N GLN A 12 1.70 5.25 15.50
CA GLN A 12 2.85 5.90 16.12
C GLN A 12 4.16 5.14 15.89
N GLU A 13 4.10 3.82 15.85
CA GLU A 13 5.23 2.91 15.67
C GLU A 13 5.79 2.88 14.25
N ILE A 14 4.99 3.26 13.25
CA ILE A 14 5.44 3.36 11.85
C ILE A 14 5.96 4.77 11.62
N GLY A 15 7.26 4.94 11.76
CA GLY A 15 7.92 6.22 11.66
C GLY A 15 8.16 6.68 10.22
N ARG A 16 8.49 7.97 10.06
CA ARG A 16 8.92 8.53 8.77
C ARG A 16 10.19 7.82 8.30
N GLY A 17 10.17 7.35 7.07
CA GLY A 17 11.26 6.59 6.47
C GLY A 17 11.21 5.08 6.69
N ASP A 18 10.26 4.58 7.48
CA ASP A 18 10.04 3.14 7.62
C ASP A 18 9.39 2.58 6.36
N PHE A 19 9.63 1.28 6.11
CA PHE A 19 8.96 0.53 5.06
C PHE A 19 7.93 -0.41 5.65
N VAL A 20 6.78 -0.54 4.99
CA VAL A 20 5.72 -1.49 5.36
C VAL A 20 5.49 -2.45 4.20
N ILE A 21 5.65 -3.75 4.45
CA ILE A 21 5.33 -4.79 3.48
C ILE A 21 3.84 -5.11 3.64
N LEU A 22 3.03 -4.60 2.72
CA LEU A 22 1.57 -4.65 2.84
C LEU A 22 1.06 -6.10 2.78
N ASP A 23 0.07 -6.42 3.61
CA ASP A 23 -0.61 -7.72 3.63
C ASP A 23 -2.13 -7.60 3.48
N GLN A 24 -2.70 -6.42 3.75
CA GLN A 24 -4.14 -6.16 3.62
C GLN A 24 -4.41 -4.75 3.09
N PHE A 25 -5.59 -4.55 2.51
CA PHE A 25 -6.05 -3.22 2.15
C PHE A 25 -7.52 -2.99 2.54
N ILE A 26 -7.87 -1.71 2.69
CA ILE A 26 -9.23 -1.19 2.75
C ILE A 26 -9.40 -0.28 1.54
N ASP A 27 -10.35 -0.59 0.65
CA ASP A 27 -10.65 0.27 -0.49
C ASP A 27 -11.66 1.35 -0.09
N PHE A 28 -11.21 2.60 -0.10
CA PHE A 28 -12.02 3.80 0.12
C PHE A 28 -12.02 4.70 -1.12
N THR A 29 -11.79 4.11 -2.29
CA THR A 29 -11.91 4.80 -3.58
C THR A 29 -13.37 4.85 -4.04
N ARG A 30 -13.70 5.73 -5.02
CA ARG A 30 -15.09 5.95 -5.46
C ARG A 30 -15.26 5.87 -6.98
N HIS A 31 -14.25 6.24 -7.73
CA HIS A 31 -14.33 6.43 -9.19
C HIS A 31 -13.24 5.64 -9.93
N ARG A 32 -12.55 4.73 -9.23
CA ARG A 32 -11.52 3.89 -9.83
C ARG A 32 -12.14 2.68 -10.50
N LYS A 33 -11.56 2.26 -11.61
CA LYS A 33 -11.87 0.96 -12.18
C LYS A 33 -11.32 -0.12 -11.26
N ILE A 34 -12.19 -1.05 -10.85
CA ILE A 34 -11.87 -2.15 -9.92
C ILE A 34 -12.21 -3.52 -10.52
N THR A 35 -12.57 -3.56 -11.82
CA THR A 35 -12.83 -4.80 -12.55
C THR A 35 -12.54 -4.59 -14.03
N PHE A 36 -12.13 -5.66 -14.72
CA PHE A 36 -12.07 -5.75 -16.17
C PHE A 36 -13.40 -6.18 -16.80
N TYR A 37 -14.38 -6.60 -15.97
CA TYR A 37 -15.65 -7.21 -16.38
C TYR A 37 -16.83 -6.31 -15.98
N GLU A 38 -16.91 -5.11 -16.59
CA GLU A 38 -18.01 -4.15 -16.32
C GLU A 38 -19.33 -4.60 -16.96
N GLU A 39 -19.27 -5.47 -17.99
CA GLU A 39 -20.45 -6.03 -18.68
C GLU A 39 -20.40 -7.55 -18.66
N PHE A 40 -21.52 -8.18 -18.38
CA PHE A 40 -21.64 -9.64 -18.45
C PHE A 40 -22.11 -10.06 -19.84
N GLU A 41 -21.32 -10.87 -20.53
CA GLU A 41 -21.82 -11.66 -21.66
C GLU A 41 -22.81 -12.69 -21.11
N SER A 42 -24.10 -12.45 -21.25
CA SER A 42 -25.26 -13.29 -20.95
C SER A 42 -25.05 -14.48 -19.99
N GLY A 43 -25.55 -14.36 -18.79
CA GLY A 43 -25.68 -15.44 -17.79
C GLY A 43 -24.90 -15.20 -16.50
N ALA A 44 -25.55 -15.46 -15.37
CA ALA A 44 -24.93 -15.29 -14.03
C ALA A 44 -23.71 -16.20 -13.84
N GLU A 45 -23.61 -17.30 -14.59
CA GLU A 45 -22.46 -18.22 -14.60
C GLU A 45 -21.15 -17.57 -15.09
N ASN A 46 -21.25 -16.45 -15.82
CA ASN A 46 -20.10 -15.69 -16.32
C ASN A 46 -19.64 -14.58 -15.38
N ALA A 47 -20.33 -14.39 -14.25
CA ALA A 47 -19.92 -13.42 -13.23
C ALA A 47 -18.57 -13.78 -12.65
N LYS A 48 -17.66 -12.80 -12.59
CA LYS A 48 -16.33 -12.95 -11.97
C LYS A 48 -16.35 -12.41 -10.55
N HIS A 49 -16.20 -13.32 -9.58
CA HIS A 49 -16.08 -12.98 -8.17
C HIS A 49 -14.71 -13.44 -7.66
N THR A 50 -13.76 -12.51 -7.60
CA THR A 50 -12.39 -12.81 -7.18
C THR A 50 -12.28 -12.77 -5.66
N SER A 51 -11.73 -13.83 -5.05
CA SER A 51 -11.46 -13.87 -3.62
C SER A 51 -10.37 -12.85 -3.24
N MET A 52 -10.60 -12.09 -2.16
CA MET A 52 -9.71 -11.04 -1.67
C MET A 52 -9.35 -11.24 -0.18
N ALA A 53 -9.48 -12.47 0.35
CA ALA A 53 -9.08 -12.74 1.73
C ALA A 53 -7.59 -12.47 1.95
N ASP A 54 -6.76 -12.87 0.98
CA ASP A 54 -5.32 -12.69 0.97
C ASP A 54 -4.92 -11.97 -0.34
N PRO A 55 -5.07 -10.63 -0.41
CA PRO A 55 -4.94 -9.89 -1.66
C PRO A 55 -3.49 -9.69 -2.14
N PHE A 56 -2.51 -9.93 -1.26
CA PHE A 56 -1.08 -9.82 -1.58
C PHE A 56 -0.42 -11.20 -1.60
N SER A 57 0.46 -11.41 -2.58
CA SER A 57 1.20 -12.68 -2.74
C SER A 57 2.16 -12.89 -1.57
N GLU A 58 1.89 -13.89 -0.73
CA GLU A 58 2.75 -14.22 0.41
C GLU A 58 4.16 -14.61 -0.05
N GLU A 59 4.30 -15.36 -1.15
CA GLU A 59 5.61 -15.71 -1.70
C GLU A 59 6.46 -14.47 -1.99
N ILE A 60 5.89 -13.45 -2.65
CA ILE A 60 6.62 -12.21 -2.97
C ILE A 60 6.89 -11.40 -1.70
N ARG A 61 5.93 -11.35 -0.77
CA ARG A 61 6.09 -10.66 0.51
C ARG A 61 7.24 -11.25 1.33
N GLU A 62 7.34 -12.58 1.44
CA GLU A 62 8.44 -13.25 2.13
C GLU A 62 9.80 -12.88 1.52
N LYS A 63 9.91 -12.82 0.18
CA LYS A 63 11.15 -12.40 -0.49
C LYS A 63 11.51 -10.94 -0.23
N LEU A 64 10.50 -10.06 -0.17
CA LEU A 64 10.70 -8.65 0.21
C LEU A 64 11.19 -8.52 1.65
N ILE A 65 10.57 -9.22 2.59
CA ILE A 65 10.94 -9.21 4.02
C ILE A 65 12.36 -9.73 4.22
N GLU A 66 12.68 -10.89 3.63
CA GLU A 66 14.02 -11.47 3.67
C GLU A 66 15.07 -10.48 3.15
N THR A 67 14.83 -9.92 1.96
CA THR A 67 15.76 -8.99 1.32
C THR A 67 15.90 -7.68 2.09
N ALA A 68 14.82 -7.17 2.67
CA ALA A 68 14.88 -5.96 3.48
C ALA A 68 15.70 -6.17 4.77
N LYS A 69 15.58 -7.34 5.40
CA LYS A 69 16.42 -7.73 6.55
C LYS A 69 17.91 -7.84 6.16
N GLU A 70 18.21 -8.46 5.04
CA GLU A 70 19.59 -8.53 4.50
C GLU A 70 20.20 -7.14 4.25
N LEU A 71 19.37 -6.16 3.88
CA LEU A 71 19.79 -4.78 3.63
C LEU A 71 19.84 -3.92 4.90
N GLY A 72 19.41 -4.46 6.05
CA GLY A 72 19.32 -3.72 7.31
C GLY A 72 18.29 -2.58 7.28
N LEU A 73 17.25 -2.71 6.46
CA LEU A 73 16.19 -1.71 6.37
C LEU A 73 15.23 -1.84 7.56
N LYS A 74 14.75 -0.70 8.06
CA LYS A 74 13.69 -0.69 9.06
C LYS A 74 12.36 -0.99 8.39
N ILE A 75 11.81 -2.16 8.66
CA ILE A 75 10.57 -2.65 8.05
C ILE A 75 9.54 -3.05 9.08
N HIS A 76 8.27 -2.92 8.68
CA HIS A 76 7.12 -3.57 9.29
C HIS A 76 6.67 -4.68 8.34
N GLU A 77 6.70 -5.92 8.81
CA GLU A 77 6.47 -7.11 7.98
C GLU A 77 5.01 -7.28 7.55
N LYS A 78 4.10 -6.52 8.18
CA LYS A 78 2.67 -6.48 7.90
C LYS A 78 2.16 -5.05 8.00
N GLY A 79 1.07 -4.78 7.31
CA GLY A 79 0.33 -3.54 7.45
C GLY A 79 -0.85 -3.45 6.52
N THR A 80 -1.99 -3.05 7.07
CA THR A 80 -3.20 -2.75 6.32
C THR A 80 -3.13 -1.34 5.76
N VAL A 81 -3.20 -1.20 4.44
CA VAL A 81 -3.30 0.11 3.80
C VAL A 81 -4.76 0.47 3.54
N VAL A 82 -5.17 1.69 3.88
CA VAL A 82 -6.39 2.27 3.32
C VAL A 82 -6.04 3.10 2.10
N THR A 83 -6.70 2.81 0.98
CA THR A 83 -6.53 3.57 -0.27
C THR A 83 -7.70 4.52 -0.46
N ILE A 84 -7.42 5.84 -0.45
CA ILE A 84 -8.42 6.89 -0.69
C ILE A 84 -8.38 7.38 -2.14
N GLU A 85 -9.44 8.06 -2.58
CA GLU A 85 -9.55 8.56 -3.96
C GLU A 85 -8.47 9.60 -4.31
N GLY A 86 -8.15 10.52 -3.39
CA GLY A 86 -7.34 11.69 -3.72
C GLY A 86 -8.05 12.68 -4.68
N PRO A 87 -7.37 13.73 -5.19
CA PRO A 87 -6.00 14.12 -4.85
C PRO A 87 -5.85 14.82 -3.48
N ARG A 88 -6.97 15.15 -2.79
CA ARG A 88 -6.93 15.73 -1.46
C ARG A 88 -6.48 14.69 -0.43
N PHE A 89 -5.77 15.12 0.59
CA PHE A 89 -5.50 14.31 1.77
C PHE A 89 -6.76 14.14 2.62
N SER A 90 -6.71 13.19 3.55
CA SER A 90 -7.78 12.95 4.52
C SER A 90 -7.98 14.16 5.45
N THR A 91 -9.22 14.33 5.89
CA THR A 91 -9.52 15.18 7.04
C THR A 91 -9.09 14.47 8.33
N ARG A 92 -8.94 15.22 9.42
CA ARG A 92 -8.63 14.62 10.73
C ARG A 92 -9.69 13.62 11.18
N ALA A 93 -10.95 13.86 10.86
CA ALA A 93 -12.05 12.95 11.15
C ALA A 93 -11.91 11.63 10.36
N GLU A 94 -11.60 11.72 9.06
CA GLU A 94 -11.34 10.55 8.20
C GLU A 94 -10.11 9.77 8.69
N SER A 95 -9.02 10.45 9.00
CA SER A 95 -7.80 9.84 9.51
C SER A 95 -8.06 9.05 10.80
N ASN A 96 -8.79 9.63 11.75
CA ASN A 96 -9.18 8.93 12.98
C ASN A 96 -10.12 7.75 12.71
N MET A 97 -11.05 7.88 11.77
CA MET A 97 -11.93 6.79 11.34
C MET A 97 -11.12 5.60 10.79
N PHE A 98 -10.17 5.86 9.91
CA PHE A 98 -9.31 4.81 9.33
C PHE A 98 -8.47 4.10 10.38
N ARG A 99 -7.97 4.83 11.38
CA ARG A 99 -7.27 4.24 12.53
C ARG A 99 -8.16 3.30 13.34
N ILE A 100 -9.43 3.68 13.56
CA ILE A 100 -10.42 2.83 14.25
C ILE A 100 -10.73 1.58 13.42
N TRP A 101 -10.77 1.69 12.09
CA TRP A 101 -11.00 0.56 11.18
C TRP A 101 -9.82 -0.41 11.12
N GLY A 102 -8.68 -0.08 11.73
CA GLY A 102 -7.52 -0.94 11.77
C GLY A 102 -6.51 -0.70 10.66
N ALA A 103 -6.65 0.38 9.87
CA ALA A 103 -5.62 0.73 8.89
C ALA A 103 -4.34 1.21 9.58
N ASP A 104 -3.20 0.82 9.02
CA ASP A 104 -1.86 1.15 9.52
C ASP A 104 -1.22 2.28 8.73
N VAL A 105 -1.49 2.33 7.44
CA VAL A 105 -1.01 3.36 6.52
C VAL A 105 -2.10 3.78 5.53
N ILE A 106 -1.93 4.95 4.91
CA ILE A 106 -2.88 5.52 3.95
C ILE A 106 -2.18 5.92 2.66
N ASN A 107 -2.81 5.61 1.52
CA ASN A 107 -2.31 5.98 0.20
C ASN A 107 -3.44 6.28 -0.79
N MET A 108 -3.10 6.36 -2.11
CA MET A 108 -4.05 6.68 -3.17
C MET A 108 -4.00 5.71 -4.37
N SER A 109 -3.33 4.54 -4.28
CA SER A 109 -3.06 3.70 -5.45
C SER A 109 -3.27 2.21 -5.29
N VAL A 110 -2.92 1.63 -4.14
CA VAL A 110 -2.71 0.17 -3.99
C VAL A 110 -3.99 -0.65 -4.16
N ALA A 111 -5.13 -0.23 -3.60
CA ALA A 111 -6.32 -1.07 -3.62
C ALA A 111 -6.80 -1.39 -5.06
N PRO A 112 -6.98 -0.42 -5.98
CA PRO A 112 -7.36 -0.72 -7.35
C PRO A 112 -6.34 -1.60 -8.10
N GLU A 113 -5.04 -1.37 -7.85
CA GLU A 113 -3.98 -2.19 -8.47
C GLU A 113 -4.06 -3.64 -7.99
N ALA A 114 -4.16 -3.87 -6.67
CA ALA A 114 -4.26 -5.20 -6.10
C ALA A 114 -5.54 -5.93 -6.56
N ILE A 115 -6.67 -5.22 -6.61
CA ILE A 115 -7.95 -5.79 -7.08
C ILE A 115 -7.81 -6.27 -8.52
N LEU A 116 -7.34 -5.42 -9.42
CA LEU A 116 -7.19 -5.75 -10.85
C LEU A 116 -6.14 -6.83 -11.08
N ALA A 117 -5.03 -6.81 -10.34
CA ALA A 117 -4.00 -7.85 -10.43
C ALA A 117 -4.56 -9.23 -10.04
N ASN A 118 -5.28 -9.32 -8.92
CA ASN A 118 -5.91 -10.56 -8.48
C ASN A 118 -6.97 -11.05 -9.48
N GLU A 119 -7.80 -10.15 -10.01
CA GLU A 119 -8.79 -10.52 -11.04
C GLU A 119 -8.14 -11.06 -12.31
N ALA A 120 -6.97 -10.54 -12.67
CA ALA A 120 -6.16 -11.02 -13.80
C ALA A 120 -5.33 -12.27 -13.46
N GLY A 121 -5.39 -12.79 -12.22
CA GLY A 121 -4.58 -13.92 -11.77
C GLY A 121 -3.08 -13.62 -11.66
N ILE A 122 -2.70 -12.36 -11.48
CA ILE A 122 -1.32 -11.91 -11.40
C ILE A 122 -0.93 -11.69 -9.93
N PRO A 123 0.07 -12.41 -9.38
CA PRO A 123 0.55 -12.17 -8.03
C PRO A 123 0.99 -10.72 -7.83
N TYR A 124 0.52 -10.09 -6.76
CA TYR A 124 0.77 -8.69 -6.45
C TYR A 124 1.36 -8.54 -5.05
N ALA A 125 2.38 -7.72 -4.90
CA ALA A 125 2.90 -7.29 -3.61
C ALA A 125 3.32 -5.82 -3.67
N ALA A 126 3.23 -5.12 -2.54
CA ALA A 126 3.54 -3.71 -2.46
C ALA A 126 4.37 -3.36 -1.23
N VAL A 127 5.33 -2.46 -1.43
CA VAL A 127 6.13 -1.84 -0.36
C VAL A 127 5.66 -0.40 -0.19
N ALA A 128 5.12 -0.08 0.97
CA ALA A 128 4.77 1.28 1.34
C ALA A 128 5.93 1.96 2.06
N MET A 129 6.23 3.21 1.67
CA MET A 129 7.23 4.05 2.31
C MET A 129 6.51 5.12 3.12
N SER A 130 6.65 5.07 4.44
CA SER A 130 6.07 6.07 5.34
C SER A 130 6.81 7.40 5.18
N THR A 131 6.12 8.41 4.65
CA THR A 131 6.68 9.74 4.41
C THR A 131 6.35 10.74 5.51
N ASP A 132 5.22 10.53 6.17
CA ASP A 132 4.63 11.42 7.16
C ASP A 132 3.72 10.65 8.12
N TYR A 133 3.32 11.33 9.19
CA TYR A 133 2.14 10.93 9.95
C TYR A 133 0.93 11.68 9.38
N ASP A 134 -0.09 10.96 8.97
CA ASP A 134 -1.31 11.58 8.51
C ASP A 134 -1.89 12.54 9.58
N CYS A 135 -2.86 13.36 9.23
CA CYS A 135 -3.35 14.49 10.05
C CYS A 135 -3.99 14.14 11.41
N TRP A 136 -4.00 12.85 11.81
CA TRP A 136 -4.41 12.44 13.15
C TRP A 136 -3.44 12.92 14.24
N LYS A 137 -2.16 13.06 13.89
CA LYS A 137 -1.11 13.43 14.84
C LYS A 137 -1.09 14.94 14.99
N THR A 138 -1.65 15.44 16.09
CA THR A 138 -1.92 16.87 16.30
C THR A 138 -0.74 17.64 16.90
N ASP A 139 0.28 16.95 17.38
CA ASP A 139 1.52 17.48 17.92
C ASP A 139 2.59 17.74 16.84
N GLU A 140 2.29 17.44 15.58
CA GLU A 140 3.13 17.74 14.44
C GLU A 140 2.46 18.78 13.51
N ALA A 141 3.29 19.54 12.77
CA ALA A 141 2.80 20.45 11.75
C ALA A 141 2.01 19.71 10.67
N PRO A 142 1.01 20.34 10.05
CA PRO A 142 0.32 19.76 8.90
C PRO A 142 1.31 19.32 7.84
N VAL A 143 1.02 18.16 7.23
CA VAL A 143 1.85 17.58 6.18
C VAL A 143 1.88 18.49 4.97
N GLU A 144 3.08 18.91 4.59
CA GLU A 144 3.30 19.71 3.37
C GLU A 144 3.95 18.83 2.28
N TRP A 145 3.49 18.99 1.04
CA TRP A 145 3.96 18.19 -0.09
C TRP A 145 5.49 18.18 -0.25
N HIS A 146 6.14 19.31 -0.05
CA HIS A 146 7.59 19.39 -0.17
C HIS A 146 8.37 18.62 0.91
N GLU A 147 7.78 18.40 2.08
CA GLU A 147 8.39 17.58 3.14
C GLU A 147 8.25 16.10 2.83
N ILE A 148 7.09 15.69 2.30
CA ILE A 148 6.89 14.34 1.77
C ILE A 148 7.96 14.00 0.74
N LEU A 149 8.21 14.90 -0.21
CA LEU A 149 9.23 14.72 -1.25
C LEU A 149 10.64 14.52 -0.68
N LYS A 150 11.03 15.29 0.34
CA LYS A 150 12.36 15.15 0.96
C LYS A 150 12.56 13.76 1.61
N VAL A 151 11.57 13.27 2.33
CA VAL A 151 11.61 11.93 2.94
C VAL A 151 11.62 10.86 1.85
N PHE A 152 10.81 11.04 0.81
CA PHE A 152 10.75 10.15 -0.34
C PHE A 152 12.10 10.04 -1.05
N GLU A 153 12.74 11.17 -1.39
CA GLU A 153 14.06 11.21 -2.06
C GLU A 153 15.13 10.45 -1.26
N LYS A 154 15.14 10.63 0.06
CA LYS A 154 16.07 9.93 0.95
C LYS A 154 15.88 8.41 0.91
N ASN A 155 14.66 7.93 0.72
CA ASN A 155 14.33 6.51 0.74
C ASN A 155 14.33 5.84 -0.64
N VAL A 156 14.31 6.61 -1.73
CA VAL A 156 14.29 6.08 -3.11
C VAL A 156 15.43 5.09 -3.37
N GLU A 157 16.66 5.42 -2.93
CA GLU A 157 17.80 4.54 -3.15
C GLU A 157 17.68 3.22 -2.39
N ASN A 158 17.08 3.23 -1.20
CA ASN A 158 16.83 2.02 -0.41
C ASN A 158 15.76 1.13 -1.07
N VAL A 159 14.67 1.75 -1.55
CA VAL A 159 13.63 1.04 -2.29
C VAL A 159 14.17 0.44 -3.58
N LYS A 160 14.95 1.18 -4.37
CA LYS A 160 15.60 0.65 -5.57
C LYS A 160 16.45 -0.59 -5.25
N LYS A 161 17.31 -0.49 -4.21
CA LYS A 161 18.13 -1.63 -3.78
C LYS A 161 17.28 -2.83 -3.37
N LEU A 162 16.20 -2.58 -2.61
CA LEU A 162 15.26 -3.62 -2.19
C LEU A 162 14.67 -4.32 -3.42
N LEU A 163 14.10 -3.57 -4.35
CA LEU A 163 13.47 -4.13 -5.55
C LEU A 163 14.47 -4.90 -6.41
N LEU A 164 15.63 -4.30 -6.74
CA LEU A 164 16.65 -4.91 -7.58
C LEU A 164 17.20 -6.21 -7.00
N LYS A 165 17.29 -6.33 -5.67
CA LYS A 165 17.71 -7.56 -5.01
C LYS A 165 16.59 -8.58 -4.85
N THR A 166 15.34 -8.15 -4.78
CA THR A 166 14.19 -9.05 -4.62
C THR A 166 13.78 -9.68 -5.95
N ILE A 167 13.77 -8.92 -7.06
CA ILE A 167 13.33 -9.39 -8.38
C ILE A 167 13.97 -10.73 -8.80
N PRO A 168 15.29 -10.93 -8.68
CA PRO A 168 15.91 -12.19 -9.05
C PRO A 168 15.52 -13.39 -8.18
N LYS A 169 14.92 -13.15 -7.00
CA LYS A 169 14.47 -14.20 -6.07
C LYS A 169 13.03 -14.66 -6.34
N ILE A 170 12.27 -13.92 -7.16
CA ILE A 170 10.90 -14.23 -7.56
C ILE A 170 10.98 -15.17 -8.78
N ARG A 171 10.31 -16.31 -8.70
CA ARG A 171 10.28 -17.33 -9.77
C ARG A 171 8.96 -17.32 -10.50
#